data_9047745ddcbd82302ee6fe3a4c63f20f
#
_entry.id   9047745ddcbd82302ee6fe3a4c63f20f
#
_cell.length_a   1.000
_cell.length_b   1.000
_cell.length_c   1.000
_cell.angle_alpha   90.00
_cell.angle_beta   90.00
_cell.angle_gamma   90.00
#
_symmetry.space_group_name_H-M   'P 1'
#
loop_
_entity.id
_entity.type
_entity.pdbx_description
1 polymer ?
#
loop_
_entity_poly.entity_id
_entity_poly.type
_entity_poly.pdbx_seq_one_letter_code
_entity_poly.pdbx_strand_id
1 'polypeptide(L)'
;VFFLVLIIILFAPMILGRLHIPHIIGMILAGVLIGEHGFHVLDRDSSFELFGKVGLYYIMFLAGLEMDMEDFKKNRTKSFVFGWLTFLIPMALGIWSSMSMLGYGFLTAVLLASMYASHTLIAYPIISRYGLSRLRSVNITIGGTAVTVTLALIILAVIGGMFKGTVDGWFWVFLVAKVAFLGFLIVFFFPRIGRWFFRKYDDSVMQFVFVLAMVFLGGGLMEFVGMEGILGAFLAGLVLNRLIPHVSPLMNRLEFVGNALFIPYFLIGVGMIIDVRSLFTGGEALKVAIVMTVVATFSKWLAAWITQKIYRMQSNERSMIFGLSNAQAAATLAAVLIGHEIIMENGERLLNDDVLNGTVVMILFTCVISSLVTERSARRFALDENVQAEE
;
A
#
# COMPACT_ATOMS: atom_id res chain seq x y z
N VAL A 1 -22.23 4.00 13.71
CA VAL A 1 -20.94 3.85 13.01
C VAL A 1 -20.88 4.77 11.81
N PHE A 2 -21.69 4.54 10.76
CA PHE A 2 -21.58 5.25 9.46
C PHE A 2 -21.68 6.77 9.58
N PHE A 3 -22.63 7.29 10.37
CA PHE A 3 -22.77 8.74 10.64
C PHE A 3 -21.50 9.35 11.24
N LEU A 4 -20.91 8.68 12.24
CA LEU A 4 -19.69 9.16 12.89
C LEU A 4 -18.51 9.20 11.93
N VAL A 5 -18.36 8.17 11.09
CA VAL A 5 -17.30 8.14 10.07
C VAL A 5 -17.48 9.27 9.06
N LEU A 6 -18.71 9.55 8.60
CA LEU A 6 -18.98 10.67 7.70
C LEU A 6 -18.64 12.03 8.32
N ILE A 7 -18.97 12.21 9.60
CA ILE A 7 -18.60 13.43 10.36
C ILE A 7 -17.07 13.57 10.44
N ILE A 8 -16.35 12.49 10.68
CA ILE A 8 -14.89 12.48 10.71
C ILE A 8 -14.32 12.81 9.33
N ILE A 9 -14.84 12.19 8.27
CA ILE A 9 -14.43 12.47 6.88
C ILE A 9 -14.60 13.95 6.55
N LEU A 10 -15.66 14.56 7.03
CA LEU A 10 -15.95 15.98 6.80
C LEU A 10 -15.05 16.90 7.64
N PHE A 11 -15.01 16.68 8.96
CA PHE A 11 -14.43 17.65 9.88
C PHE A 11 -12.92 17.45 10.15
N ALA A 12 -12.41 16.22 10.15
CA ALA A 12 -10.99 15.98 10.43
C ALA A 12 -10.06 16.73 9.45
N PRO A 13 -10.28 16.71 8.14
CA PRO A 13 -9.48 17.49 7.19
C PRO A 13 -9.64 19.00 7.37
N MET A 14 -10.85 19.48 7.73
CA MET A 14 -11.10 20.90 7.95
C MET A 14 -10.35 21.44 9.17
N ILE A 15 -10.34 20.68 10.27
CA ILE A 15 -9.67 21.05 11.52
C ILE A 15 -8.16 20.96 11.35
N LEU A 16 -7.65 19.83 10.84
CA LEU A 16 -6.21 19.57 10.71
C LEU A 16 -5.58 20.32 9.55
N GLY A 17 -6.37 20.67 8.53
CA GLY A 17 -5.95 21.55 7.43
C GLY A 17 -5.54 22.94 7.91
N ARG A 18 -6.17 23.47 8.96
CA ARG A 18 -5.76 24.74 9.61
C ARG A 18 -4.38 24.63 10.27
N LEU A 19 -3.97 23.43 10.66
CA LEU A 19 -2.66 23.14 11.22
C LEU A 19 -1.62 22.76 10.13
N HIS A 20 -1.97 22.93 8.86
CA HIS A 20 -1.14 22.52 7.71
C HIS A 20 -0.79 21.02 7.69
N ILE A 21 -1.61 20.20 8.33
CA ILE A 21 -1.47 18.74 8.34
C ILE A 21 -2.14 18.18 7.06
N PRO A 22 -1.45 17.33 6.28
CA PRO A 22 -2.04 16.69 5.11
C PRO A 22 -3.31 15.91 5.45
N HIS A 23 -4.29 15.98 4.57
CA HIS A 23 -5.62 15.36 4.72
C HIS A 23 -5.55 13.87 5.13
N ILE A 24 -4.63 13.10 4.53
CA ILE A 24 -4.44 11.68 4.81
C ILE A 24 -4.03 11.44 6.26
N ILE A 25 -3.09 12.24 6.76
CA ILE A 25 -2.66 12.14 8.17
C ILE A 25 -3.82 12.47 9.10
N GLY A 26 -4.63 13.47 8.73
CA GLY A 26 -5.82 13.84 9.49
C GLY A 26 -6.80 12.69 9.68
N MET A 27 -7.02 11.91 8.63
CA MET A 27 -7.89 10.71 8.70
C MET A 27 -7.30 9.61 9.59
N ILE A 28 -5.99 9.35 9.46
CA ILE A 28 -5.31 8.35 10.29
C ILE A 28 -5.34 8.76 11.77
N LEU A 29 -5.03 10.03 12.08
CA LEU A 29 -5.07 10.55 13.47
C LEU A 29 -6.48 10.53 14.05
N ALA A 30 -7.50 10.85 13.26
CA ALA A 30 -8.88 10.70 13.69
C ALA A 30 -9.21 9.23 14.02
N GLY A 31 -8.73 8.29 13.21
CA GLY A 31 -8.84 6.85 13.47
C GLY A 31 -8.18 6.45 14.80
N VAL A 32 -6.98 6.94 15.09
CA VAL A 32 -6.29 6.73 16.38
C VAL A 32 -7.13 7.21 17.55
N LEU A 33 -7.76 8.37 17.43
CA LEU A 33 -8.55 8.96 18.52
C LEU A 33 -9.85 8.18 18.77
N ILE A 34 -10.52 7.70 17.74
CA ILE A 34 -11.84 7.04 17.89
C ILE A 34 -11.76 5.53 18.10
N GLY A 35 -10.61 4.92 17.76
CA GLY A 35 -10.39 3.48 17.85
C GLY A 35 -10.29 2.95 19.27
N GLU A 36 -10.11 1.64 19.38
CA GLU A 36 -10.08 0.88 20.63
C GLU A 36 -9.02 1.40 21.61
N HIS A 37 -7.88 1.80 21.10
CA HIS A 37 -6.75 2.30 21.90
C HIS A 37 -6.79 3.81 22.17
N GLY A 38 -7.78 4.54 21.59
CA GLY A 38 -8.04 5.96 21.84
C GLY A 38 -9.16 6.18 22.83
N PHE A 39 -10.20 6.91 22.41
CA PHE A 39 -11.41 7.16 23.20
C PHE A 39 -12.43 6.02 23.16
N HIS A 40 -12.17 4.96 22.42
CA HIS A 40 -13.06 3.80 22.25
C HIS A 40 -14.49 4.19 21.83
N VAL A 41 -14.58 5.08 20.84
CA VAL A 41 -15.86 5.58 20.33
C VAL A 41 -16.48 4.62 19.32
N LEU A 42 -15.63 3.94 18.56
CA LEU A 42 -16.01 2.97 17.52
C LEU A 42 -15.18 1.71 17.63
N ASP A 43 -15.85 0.57 17.54
CA ASP A 43 -15.21 -0.72 17.36
C ASP A 43 -14.97 -0.97 15.87
N ARG A 44 -13.88 -1.65 15.58
CA ARG A 44 -13.57 -2.12 14.23
C ARG A 44 -14.30 -3.43 13.96
N ASP A 45 -15.61 -3.33 13.71
CA ASP A 45 -16.44 -4.47 13.37
C ASP A 45 -16.18 -4.98 11.93
N SER A 46 -16.77 -6.13 11.59
CA SER A 46 -16.65 -6.74 10.27
C SER A 46 -17.14 -5.83 9.14
N SER A 47 -18.12 -4.96 9.41
CA SER A 47 -18.61 -3.98 8.45
C SER A 47 -17.56 -2.91 8.17
N PHE A 48 -16.90 -2.42 9.23
CA PHE A 48 -15.81 -1.46 9.11
C PHE A 48 -14.62 -2.04 8.35
N GLU A 49 -14.26 -3.29 8.63
CA GLU A 49 -13.18 -4.00 7.93
C GLU A 49 -13.49 -4.18 6.45
N LEU A 50 -14.74 -4.51 6.10
CA LEU A 50 -15.16 -4.63 4.70
C LEU A 50 -14.98 -3.31 3.95
N PHE A 51 -15.46 -2.18 4.49
CA PHE A 51 -15.30 -0.87 3.86
C PHE A 51 -13.83 -0.43 3.78
N GLY A 52 -13.04 -0.74 4.80
CA GLY A 52 -11.60 -0.50 4.80
C GLY A 52 -10.88 -1.29 3.71
N LYS A 53 -11.22 -2.57 3.54
CA LYS A 53 -10.69 -3.42 2.46
C LYS A 53 -11.09 -2.90 1.07
N VAL A 54 -12.34 -2.48 0.91
CA VAL A 54 -12.82 -1.82 -0.31
C VAL A 54 -11.98 -0.57 -0.61
N GLY A 55 -11.72 0.27 0.37
CA GLY A 55 -10.89 1.47 0.22
C GLY A 55 -9.45 1.17 -0.20
N LEU A 56 -8.84 0.14 0.38
CA LEU A 56 -7.51 -0.32 -0.01
C LEU A 56 -7.46 -0.78 -1.47
N TYR A 57 -8.45 -1.59 -1.90
CA TYR A 57 -8.55 -2.01 -3.30
C TYR A 57 -8.77 -0.83 -4.23
N TYR A 58 -9.55 0.15 -3.78
CA TYR A 58 -9.82 1.36 -4.53
C TYR A 58 -8.56 2.20 -4.80
N ILE A 59 -7.70 2.37 -3.79
CA ILE A 59 -6.41 3.07 -3.96
C ILE A 59 -5.58 2.40 -5.05
N MET A 60 -5.45 1.09 -4.99
CA MET A 60 -4.63 0.34 -5.96
C MET A 60 -5.27 0.30 -7.34
N PHE A 61 -6.59 0.21 -7.41
CA PHE A 61 -7.34 0.29 -8.67
C PHE A 61 -7.15 1.65 -9.35
N LEU A 62 -7.34 2.76 -8.63
CA LEU A 62 -7.12 4.10 -9.17
C LEU A 62 -5.66 4.29 -9.61
N ALA A 63 -4.69 3.82 -8.84
CA ALA A 63 -3.28 3.87 -9.24
C ALA A 63 -3.03 3.13 -10.56
N GLY A 64 -3.66 1.98 -10.79
CA GLY A 64 -3.60 1.25 -12.06
C GLY A 64 -4.36 1.95 -13.19
N LEU A 65 -5.52 2.53 -12.88
CA LEU A 65 -6.37 3.20 -13.85
C LEU A 65 -5.79 4.52 -14.36
N GLU A 66 -5.15 5.29 -13.47
CA GLU A 66 -4.54 6.59 -13.80
C GLU A 66 -3.12 6.47 -14.36
N MET A 67 -2.51 5.27 -14.30
CA MET A 67 -1.14 5.07 -14.77
C MET A 67 -1.02 5.37 -16.27
N ASP A 68 -0.04 6.19 -16.64
CA ASP A 68 0.29 6.38 -18.05
C ASP A 68 0.96 5.12 -18.62
N MET A 69 0.23 4.42 -19.49
CA MET A 69 0.69 3.15 -20.06
C MET A 69 1.85 3.30 -21.03
N GLU A 70 2.00 4.45 -21.70
CA GLU A 70 3.13 4.72 -22.59
C GLU A 70 4.39 4.99 -21.78
N ASP A 71 4.26 5.84 -20.77
CA ASP A 71 5.35 6.13 -19.82
C ASP A 71 5.74 4.88 -19.00
N PHE A 72 4.77 4.06 -18.60
CA PHE A 72 5.07 2.79 -17.93
C PHE A 72 5.89 1.84 -18.82
N LYS A 73 5.51 1.67 -20.08
CA LYS A 73 6.28 0.86 -21.04
C LYS A 73 7.68 1.42 -21.23
N LYS A 74 7.83 2.73 -21.34
CA LYS A 74 9.11 3.43 -21.46
C LYS A 74 9.99 3.27 -20.22
N ASN A 75 9.39 3.25 -19.03
CA ASN A 75 10.09 3.17 -17.75
C ASN A 75 10.08 1.77 -17.11
N ARG A 76 9.56 0.72 -17.78
CA ARG A 76 9.41 -0.64 -17.21
C ARG A 76 10.68 -1.18 -16.56
N THR A 77 11.84 -0.99 -17.21
CA THR A 77 13.13 -1.42 -16.67
C THR A 77 13.47 -0.67 -15.39
N LYS A 78 13.17 0.64 -15.32
CA LYS A 78 13.42 1.45 -14.13
C LYS A 78 12.50 1.04 -12.99
N SER A 79 11.23 0.76 -13.27
CA SER A 79 10.26 0.24 -12.30
C SER A 79 10.71 -1.11 -11.74
N PHE A 80 11.18 -2.00 -12.60
CA PHE A 80 11.69 -3.30 -12.19
C PHE A 80 12.96 -3.18 -11.34
N VAL A 81 13.93 -2.37 -11.76
CA VAL A 81 15.16 -2.13 -10.99
C VAL A 81 14.85 -1.48 -9.63
N PHE A 82 13.97 -0.47 -9.62
CA PHE A 82 13.53 0.13 -8.37
C PHE A 82 12.82 -0.90 -7.47
N GLY A 83 11.94 -1.72 -8.03
CA GLY A 83 11.26 -2.80 -7.30
C GLY A 83 12.26 -3.75 -6.62
N TRP A 84 13.31 -4.18 -7.32
CA TRP A 84 14.37 -5.00 -6.72
C TRP A 84 15.19 -4.25 -5.67
N LEU A 85 15.57 -3.00 -5.90
CA LEU A 85 16.30 -2.19 -4.92
C LEU A 85 15.49 -1.99 -3.65
N THR A 86 14.20 -1.60 -3.79
CA THR A 86 13.31 -1.35 -2.65
C THR A 86 12.81 -2.64 -1.98
N PHE A 87 13.17 -3.81 -2.52
CA PHE A 87 13.00 -5.11 -1.89
C PHE A 87 14.30 -5.59 -1.23
N LEU A 88 15.41 -5.68 -1.97
CA LEU A 88 16.65 -6.27 -1.49
C LEU A 88 17.32 -5.43 -0.38
N ILE A 89 17.28 -4.09 -0.48
CA ILE A 89 17.91 -3.23 0.52
C ILE A 89 17.20 -3.35 1.87
N PRO A 90 15.85 -3.21 1.97
CA PRO A 90 15.14 -3.48 3.21
C PRO A 90 15.32 -4.92 3.71
N MET A 91 15.36 -5.92 2.82
CA MET A 91 15.62 -7.31 3.21
C MET A 91 17.00 -7.46 3.89
N ALA A 92 18.06 -6.95 3.28
CA ALA A 92 19.42 -7.06 3.82
C ALA A 92 19.55 -6.31 5.15
N LEU A 93 19.11 -5.05 5.21
CA LEU A 93 19.19 -4.25 6.43
C LEU A 93 18.24 -4.75 7.52
N GLY A 94 17.06 -5.25 7.12
CA GLY A 94 16.07 -5.82 8.03
C GLY A 94 16.57 -7.11 8.68
N ILE A 95 17.13 -8.06 7.92
CA ILE A 95 17.70 -9.29 8.46
C ILE A 95 18.87 -8.95 9.39
N TRP A 96 19.78 -8.08 8.94
CA TRP A 96 20.92 -7.67 9.75
C TRP A 96 20.49 -7.02 11.08
N SER A 97 19.58 -6.05 11.05
CA SER A 97 19.14 -5.35 12.27
C SER A 97 18.33 -6.25 13.20
N SER A 98 17.45 -7.10 12.66
CA SER A 98 16.65 -8.02 13.47
C SER A 98 17.51 -9.05 14.20
N MET A 99 18.56 -9.57 13.56
CA MET A 99 19.46 -10.53 14.19
C MET A 99 20.46 -9.86 15.13
N SER A 100 21.10 -8.73 14.71
CA SER A 100 22.21 -8.12 15.46
C SER A 100 21.76 -7.15 16.55
N MET A 101 20.64 -6.42 16.35
CA MET A 101 20.17 -5.39 17.29
C MET A 101 19.02 -5.89 18.17
N LEU A 102 18.16 -6.76 17.63
CA LEU A 102 16.98 -7.28 18.35
C LEU A 102 17.16 -8.72 18.85
N GLY A 103 18.21 -9.44 18.39
CA GLY A 103 18.50 -10.80 18.83
C GLY A 103 17.54 -11.88 18.31
N TYR A 104 16.74 -11.59 17.30
CA TYR A 104 15.77 -12.54 16.74
C TYR A 104 16.45 -13.63 15.90
N GLY A 105 15.81 -14.80 15.84
CA GLY A 105 16.23 -15.91 14.98
C GLY A 105 16.07 -15.57 13.48
N PHE A 106 16.72 -16.37 12.64
CA PHE A 106 16.77 -16.12 11.19
C PHE A 106 15.38 -16.04 10.52
N LEU A 107 14.46 -16.98 10.85
CA LEU A 107 13.11 -16.96 10.24
C LEU A 107 12.30 -15.72 10.63
N THR A 108 12.35 -15.35 11.91
CA THR A 108 11.76 -14.09 12.42
C THR A 108 12.36 -12.89 11.71
N ALA A 109 13.69 -12.85 11.56
CA ALA A 109 14.40 -11.77 10.88
C ALA A 109 14.01 -11.66 9.40
N VAL A 110 13.86 -12.77 8.70
CA VAL A 110 13.42 -12.79 7.29
C VAL A 110 11.97 -12.27 7.15
N LEU A 111 11.07 -12.70 8.05
CA LEU A 111 9.69 -12.23 8.03
C LEU A 111 9.60 -10.73 8.31
N LEU A 112 10.29 -10.22 9.33
CA LEU A 112 10.38 -8.79 9.64
C LEU A 112 10.95 -7.99 8.48
N ALA A 113 12.04 -8.46 7.87
CA ALA A 113 12.66 -7.81 6.74
C ALA A 113 11.73 -7.75 5.52
N SER A 114 10.93 -8.80 5.29
CA SER A 114 9.91 -8.81 4.22
C SER A 114 8.81 -7.77 4.45
N MET A 115 8.46 -7.52 5.72
CA MET A 115 7.54 -6.46 6.10
C MET A 115 8.12 -5.08 5.74
N TYR A 116 9.41 -4.82 6.00
CA TYR A 116 10.06 -3.55 5.62
C TYR A 116 10.16 -3.39 4.10
N ALA A 117 10.31 -4.48 3.37
CA ALA A 117 10.37 -4.46 1.91
C ALA A 117 9.03 -4.09 1.28
N SER A 118 7.92 -4.60 1.80
CA SER A 118 6.59 -4.26 1.29
C SER A 118 6.27 -2.78 1.56
N HIS A 119 5.34 -2.22 0.80
CA HIS A 119 4.80 -0.88 1.05
C HIS A 119 3.45 -0.71 0.36
N THR A 120 2.68 0.23 0.85
CA THR A 120 1.35 0.56 0.32
C THR A 120 1.33 2.02 -0.16
N LEU A 121 0.72 2.28 -1.31
CA LEU A 121 0.65 3.63 -1.89
C LEU A 121 -0.37 4.53 -1.17
N ILE A 122 -0.30 4.61 0.16
CA ILE A 122 -1.22 5.41 0.99
C ILE A 122 -1.24 6.88 0.57
N ALA A 123 -0.08 7.43 0.19
CA ALA A 123 0.05 8.83 -0.22
C ALA A 123 -0.37 9.08 -1.68
N TYR A 124 -0.82 8.05 -2.43
CA TYR A 124 -1.23 8.21 -3.82
C TYR A 124 -2.39 9.20 -4.03
N PRO A 125 -3.41 9.30 -3.17
CA PRO A 125 -4.45 10.31 -3.29
C PRO A 125 -3.93 11.76 -3.28
N ILE A 126 -2.76 12.00 -2.69
CA ILE A 126 -2.08 13.31 -2.78
C ILE A 126 -1.67 13.57 -4.23
N ILE A 127 -1.08 12.57 -4.88
CA ILE A 127 -0.61 12.65 -6.27
C ILE A 127 -1.78 12.91 -7.22
N SER A 128 -2.87 12.14 -7.07
CA SER A 128 -4.09 12.30 -7.87
C SER A 128 -4.68 13.72 -7.72
N ARG A 129 -4.75 14.21 -6.48
CA ARG A 129 -5.27 15.57 -6.19
C ARG A 129 -4.45 16.70 -6.85
N TYR A 130 -3.13 16.51 -6.99
CA TYR A 130 -2.27 17.48 -7.68
C TYR A 130 -2.16 17.25 -9.20
N GLY A 131 -2.84 16.23 -9.75
CA GLY A 131 -2.77 15.90 -11.18
C GLY A 131 -1.45 15.31 -11.64
N LEU A 132 -0.63 14.80 -10.72
CA LEU A 132 0.75 14.36 -10.96
C LEU A 132 0.89 12.86 -11.26
N SER A 133 -0.20 12.15 -11.53
CA SER A 133 -0.23 10.69 -11.76
C SER A 133 0.64 10.24 -12.95
N ARG A 134 0.91 11.14 -13.89
CA ARG A 134 1.72 10.88 -15.10
C ARG A 134 3.22 11.08 -14.90
N LEU A 135 3.64 11.59 -13.74
CA LEU A 135 5.07 11.80 -13.48
C LEU A 135 5.86 10.49 -13.56
N ARG A 136 7.03 10.56 -14.18
CA ARG A 136 7.96 9.43 -14.30
C ARG A 136 8.29 8.78 -12.96
N SER A 137 8.53 9.57 -11.91
CA SER A 137 8.83 9.10 -10.56
C SER A 137 7.66 8.32 -9.95
N VAL A 138 6.42 8.77 -10.18
CA VAL A 138 5.19 8.11 -9.75
C VAL A 138 5.04 6.76 -10.46
N ASN A 139 5.15 6.74 -11.79
CA ASN A 139 5.03 5.51 -12.58
C ASN A 139 6.10 4.46 -12.21
N ILE A 140 7.35 4.90 -11.96
CA ILE A 140 8.42 4.01 -11.48
C ILE A 140 8.06 3.41 -10.13
N THR A 141 7.52 4.22 -9.21
CA THR A 141 7.16 3.75 -7.87
C THR A 141 6.01 2.77 -7.91
N ILE A 142 4.94 3.07 -8.65
CA ILE A 142 3.77 2.17 -8.77
C ILE A 142 4.20 0.81 -9.36
N GLY A 143 4.97 0.83 -10.45
CA GLY A 143 5.48 -0.41 -11.04
C GLY A 143 6.42 -1.19 -10.11
N GLY A 144 7.26 -0.48 -9.34
CA GLY A 144 8.12 -1.07 -8.32
C GLY A 144 7.34 -1.68 -7.17
N THR A 145 6.23 -1.06 -6.76
CA THR A 145 5.33 -1.57 -5.71
C THR A 145 4.79 -2.95 -6.07
N ALA A 146 4.35 -3.15 -7.31
CA ALA A 146 3.86 -4.46 -7.76
C ALA A 146 4.92 -5.56 -7.60
N VAL A 147 6.18 -5.26 -7.89
CA VAL A 147 7.31 -6.21 -7.71
C VAL A 147 7.54 -6.50 -6.23
N THR A 148 7.65 -5.47 -5.40
CA THR A 148 7.98 -5.66 -3.96
C THR A 148 6.89 -6.35 -3.19
N VAL A 149 5.62 -5.99 -3.42
CA VAL A 149 4.48 -6.63 -2.75
C VAL A 149 4.41 -8.09 -3.13
N THR A 150 4.58 -8.43 -4.42
CA THR A 150 4.62 -9.82 -4.86
C THR A 150 5.73 -10.62 -4.16
N LEU A 151 6.95 -10.10 -4.12
CA LEU A 151 8.08 -10.78 -3.49
C LEU A 151 7.91 -10.93 -1.97
N ALA A 152 7.41 -9.89 -1.28
CA ALA A 152 7.17 -9.94 0.17
C ALA A 152 6.09 -10.99 0.52
N LEU A 153 5.03 -11.08 -0.28
CA LEU A 153 3.97 -12.07 -0.08
C LEU A 153 4.42 -13.50 -0.39
N ILE A 154 5.33 -13.67 -1.35
CA ILE A 154 5.96 -14.97 -1.57
C ILE A 154 6.72 -15.41 -0.30
N ILE A 155 7.49 -14.52 0.32
CA ILE A 155 8.18 -14.84 1.59
C ILE A 155 7.18 -15.22 2.67
N LEU A 156 6.11 -14.44 2.84
CA LEU A 156 5.05 -14.73 3.81
C LEU A 156 4.41 -16.10 3.56
N ALA A 157 4.06 -16.39 2.31
CA ALA A 157 3.47 -17.67 1.92
C ALA A 157 4.41 -18.86 2.19
N VAL A 158 5.72 -18.66 1.96
CA VAL A 158 6.73 -19.69 2.25
C VAL A 158 6.83 -19.96 3.73
N ILE A 159 7.03 -18.91 4.53
CA ILE A 159 7.16 -19.05 5.99
C ILE A 159 5.88 -19.65 6.56
N GLY A 160 4.70 -19.14 6.19
CA GLY A 160 3.43 -19.71 6.62
C GLY A 160 3.23 -21.16 6.20
N GLY A 161 3.67 -21.53 4.99
CA GLY A 161 3.63 -22.89 4.47
C GLY A 161 4.60 -23.84 5.21
N MET A 162 5.81 -23.39 5.58
CA MET A 162 6.77 -24.20 6.33
C MET A 162 6.19 -24.68 7.67
N PHE A 163 5.48 -23.81 8.38
CA PHE A 163 4.86 -24.17 9.66
C PHE A 163 3.55 -24.98 9.50
N LYS A 164 2.89 -24.91 8.35
CA LYS A 164 1.72 -25.75 8.02
C LYS A 164 2.09 -27.12 7.43
N GLY A 165 3.39 -27.39 7.25
CA GLY A 165 3.88 -28.63 6.63
C GLY A 165 3.50 -28.80 5.16
N THR A 166 3.15 -27.73 4.46
CA THR A 166 2.64 -27.74 3.07
C THR A 166 3.68 -27.38 2.02
N VAL A 167 4.90 -27.05 2.41
CA VAL A 167 5.98 -26.68 1.47
C VAL A 167 6.65 -27.95 0.94
N ASP A 168 6.14 -28.43 -0.18
CA ASP A 168 6.71 -29.47 -0.99
C ASP A 168 7.48 -28.85 -2.17
N GLY A 169 8.38 -29.60 -2.82
CA GLY A 169 9.14 -29.10 -3.98
C GLY A 169 8.27 -28.56 -5.11
N TRP A 170 7.05 -29.08 -5.23
CA TRP A 170 6.03 -28.62 -6.18
C TRP A 170 5.30 -27.34 -5.76
N PHE A 171 5.34 -26.94 -4.49
CA PHE A 171 4.64 -25.75 -3.96
C PHE A 171 4.98 -24.49 -4.78
N TRP A 172 6.25 -24.27 -5.07
CA TRP A 172 6.72 -23.12 -5.84
C TRP A 172 6.18 -23.12 -7.28
N VAL A 173 6.21 -24.27 -7.91
CA VAL A 173 5.72 -24.41 -9.29
C VAL A 173 4.22 -24.10 -9.33
N PHE A 174 3.45 -24.65 -8.40
CA PHE A 174 2.02 -24.39 -8.33
C PHE A 174 1.69 -22.94 -7.97
N LEU A 175 2.43 -22.30 -7.04
CA LEU A 175 2.21 -20.90 -6.67
C LEU A 175 2.47 -19.99 -7.88
N VAL A 176 3.62 -20.12 -8.52
CA VAL A 176 3.96 -19.32 -9.71
C VAL A 176 2.97 -19.58 -10.85
N ALA A 177 2.62 -20.84 -11.09
CA ALA A 177 1.67 -21.21 -12.14
C ALA A 177 0.28 -20.62 -11.88
N LYS A 178 -0.21 -20.66 -10.64
CA LYS A 178 -1.50 -20.07 -10.26
C LYS A 178 -1.51 -18.55 -10.44
N VAL A 179 -0.49 -17.86 -9.95
CA VAL A 179 -0.36 -16.40 -10.10
C VAL A 179 -0.24 -15.99 -11.56
N ALA A 180 0.58 -16.69 -12.33
CA ALA A 180 0.72 -16.44 -13.78
C ALA A 180 -0.58 -16.71 -14.54
N PHE A 181 -1.27 -17.78 -14.21
CA PHE A 181 -2.55 -18.13 -14.82
C PHE A 181 -3.64 -17.10 -14.53
N LEU A 182 -3.79 -16.67 -13.26
CA LEU A 182 -4.78 -15.66 -12.90
C LEU A 182 -4.43 -14.28 -13.44
N GLY A 183 -3.15 -13.90 -13.40
CA GLY A 183 -2.68 -12.66 -14.04
C GLY A 183 -2.98 -12.66 -15.53
N PHE A 184 -2.72 -13.77 -16.23
CA PHE A 184 -3.10 -13.95 -17.62
C PHE A 184 -4.62 -13.85 -17.83
N LEU A 185 -5.41 -14.47 -16.95
CA LEU A 185 -6.87 -14.43 -17.01
C LEU A 185 -7.39 -13.00 -16.90
N ILE A 186 -6.89 -12.22 -15.92
CA ILE A 186 -7.25 -10.80 -15.75
C ILE A 186 -6.84 -9.99 -16.99
N VAL A 187 -5.59 -10.10 -17.42
CA VAL A 187 -5.05 -9.30 -18.54
C VAL A 187 -5.71 -9.63 -19.86
N PHE A 188 -6.12 -10.88 -20.06
CA PHE A 188 -6.73 -11.34 -21.30
C PHE A 188 -8.23 -11.14 -21.37
N PHE A 189 -8.95 -11.52 -20.31
CA PHE A 189 -10.42 -11.53 -20.32
C PHE A 189 -11.04 -10.19 -19.91
N PHE A 190 -10.53 -9.47 -18.91
CA PHE A 190 -11.12 -8.23 -18.44
C PHE A 190 -11.26 -7.17 -19.53
N PRO A 191 -10.25 -6.91 -20.38
CA PRO A 191 -10.43 -5.94 -21.46
C PRO A 191 -11.45 -6.40 -22.52
N ARG A 192 -11.61 -7.71 -22.71
CA ARG A 192 -12.59 -8.25 -23.67
C ARG A 192 -14.01 -8.11 -23.17
N ILE A 193 -14.23 -8.50 -21.92
CA ILE A 193 -15.52 -8.38 -21.24
C ILE A 193 -15.88 -6.89 -21.12
N GLY A 194 -14.92 -6.03 -20.71
CA GLY A 194 -15.11 -4.60 -20.62
C GLY A 194 -15.52 -3.96 -21.95
N ARG A 195 -14.82 -4.26 -23.04
CA ARG A 195 -15.18 -3.76 -24.38
C ARG A 195 -16.56 -4.21 -24.81
N TRP A 196 -16.92 -5.46 -24.55
CA TRP A 196 -18.26 -5.95 -24.85
C TRP A 196 -19.33 -5.21 -24.05
N PHE A 197 -19.08 -5.04 -22.75
CA PHE A 197 -20.03 -4.37 -21.84
C PHE A 197 -20.24 -2.89 -22.20
N PHE A 198 -19.15 -2.12 -22.38
CA PHE A 198 -19.22 -0.69 -22.70
C PHE A 198 -19.79 -0.41 -24.11
N ARG A 199 -19.73 -1.36 -25.02
CA ARG A 199 -20.40 -1.24 -26.32
C ARG A 199 -21.89 -1.51 -26.28
N LYS A 200 -22.34 -2.29 -25.30
CA LYS A 200 -23.74 -2.73 -25.20
C LYS A 200 -24.58 -1.85 -24.26
N TYR A 201 -23.94 -1.28 -23.25
CA TYR A 201 -24.61 -0.54 -22.19
C TYR A 201 -24.00 0.85 -22.00
N ASP A 202 -24.78 1.90 -22.30
CA ASP A 202 -24.37 3.30 -22.17
C ASP A 202 -24.80 3.92 -20.82
N ASP A 203 -25.56 3.18 -20.01
CA ASP A 203 -25.99 3.65 -18.70
C ASP A 203 -24.81 3.80 -17.74
N SER A 204 -24.69 4.99 -17.19
CA SER A 204 -23.55 5.37 -16.39
C SER A 204 -23.47 4.70 -15.02
N VAL A 205 -24.61 4.29 -14.45
CA VAL A 205 -24.66 3.54 -13.19
C VAL A 205 -24.24 2.10 -13.44
N MET A 206 -24.75 1.50 -14.52
CA MET A 206 -24.36 0.15 -14.91
C MET A 206 -22.85 0.06 -15.21
N GLN A 207 -22.28 1.05 -15.90
CA GLN A 207 -20.84 1.10 -16.19
C GLN A 207 -20.00 1.21 -14.90
N PHE A 208 -20.43 2.07 -13.96
CA PHE A 208 -19.76 2.21 -12.67
C PHE A 208 -19.79 0.92 -11.87
N VAL A 209 -20.96 0.30 -11.72
CA VAL A 209 -21.12 -0.97 -10.99
C VAL A 209 -20.34 -2.10 -11.64
N PHE A 210 -20.33 -2.16 -12.99
CA PHE A 210 -19.54 -3.13 -13.73
C PHE A 210 -18.05 -2.99 -13.44
N VAL A 211 -17.50 -1.77 -13.46
CA VAL A 211 -16.08 -1.53 -13.14
C VAL A 211 -15.76 -1.99 -11.73
N LEU A 212 -16.58 -1.65 -10.74
CA LEU A 212 -16.39 -2.12 -9.37
C LEU A 212 -16.43 -3.65 -9.29
N ALA A 213 -17.39 -4.29 -9.96
CA ALA A 213 -17.47 -5.76 -9.98
C ALA A 213 -16.18 -6.38 -10.54
N MET A 214 -15.60 -5.81 -11.60
CA MET A 214 -14.34 -6.29 -12.17
C MET A 214 -13.15 -6.09 -11.22
N VAL A 215 -13.10 -4.98 -10.48
CA VAL A 215 -12.05 -4.71 -9.48
C VAL A 215 -12.10 -5.76 -8.37
N PHE A 216 -13.28 -6.00 -7.79
CA PHE A 216 -13.43 -6.97 -6.70
C PHE A 216 -13.30 -8.41 -7.18
N LEU A 217 -13.70 -8.72 -8.41
CA LEU A 217 -13.43 -10.02 -9.02
C LEU A 217 -11.91 -10.23 -9.17
N GLY A 218 -11.19 -9.23 -9.65
CA GLY A 218 -9.72 -9.29 -9.77
C GLY A 218 -9.04 -9.50 -8.40
N GLY A 219 -9.48 -8.75 -7.40
CA GLY A 219 -9.00 -8.90 -6.02
C GLY A 219 -9.30 -10.29 -5.45
N GLY A 220 -10.55 -10.75 -5.54
CA GLY A 220 -10.98 -12.06 -5.06
C GLY A 220 -10.27 -13.23 -5.75
N LEU A 221 -10.00 -13.13 -7.06
CA LEU A 221 -9.23 -14.13 -7.78
C LEU A 221 -7.80 -14.25 -7.26
N MET A 222 -7.14 -13.15 -6.92
CA MET A 222 -5.81 -13.17 -6.32
C MET A 222 -5.84 -13.74 -4.90
N GLU A 223 -6.82 -13.36 -4.08
CA GLU A 223 -6.99 -13.92 -2.73
C GLU A 223 -7.27 -15.44 -2.76
N PHE A 224 -8.02 -15.92 -3.73
CA PHE A 224 -8.32 -17.35 -3.88
C PHE A 224 -7.07 -18.21 -4.05
N VAL A 225 -5.98 -17.65 -4.57
CA VAL A 225 -4.69 -18.36 -4.70
C VAL A 225 -3.69 -18.03 -3.59
N GLY A 226 -4.14 -17.34 -2.55
CA GLY A 226 -3.30 -16.98 -1.40
C GLY A 226 -2.41 -15.74 -1.63
N MET A 227 -2.74 -14.93 -2.65
CA MET A 227 -2.06 -13.65 -2.90
C MET A 227 -2.91 -12.49 -2.39
N GLU A 228 -2.28 -11.34 -2.19
CA GLU A 228 -3.00 -10.13 -1.80
C GLU A 228 -3.94 -9.64 -2.90
N GLY A 229 -5.21 -9.40 -2.54
CA GLY A 229 -6.22 -8.91 -3.48
C GLY A 229 -5.91 -7.55 -4.08
N ILE A 230 -5.05 -6.75 -3.43
CA ILE A 230 -4.59 -5.46 -3.95
C ILE A 230 -3.89 -5.59 -5.31
N LEU A 231 -3.16 -6.69 -5.56
CA LEU A 231 -2.57 -6.96 -6.88
C LEU A 231 -3.64 -7.15 -7.95
N GLY A 232 -4.71 -7.88 -7.63
CA GLY A 232 -5.82 -8.08 -8.55
C GLY A 232 -6.57 -6.78 -8.86
N ALA A 233 -6.79 -5.94 -7.85
CA ALA A 233 -7.39 -4.63 -8.01
C ALA A 233 -6.52 -3.70 -8.88
N PHE A 234 -5.20 -3.69 -8.64
CA PHE A 234 -4.25 -2.95 -9.47
C PHE A 234 -4.24 -3.42 -10.93
N LEU A 235 -4.15 -4.74 -11.16
CA LEU A 235 -4.20 -5.29 -12.50
C LEU A 235 -5.52 -4.99 -13.21
N ALA A 236 -6.65 -5.05 -12.50
CA ALA A 236 -7.95 -4.65 -13.05
C ALA A 236 -7.93 -3.19 -13.50
N GLY A 237 -7.42 -2.27 -12.66
CA GLY A 237 -7.24 -0.86 -13.03
C GLY A 237 -6.37 -0.69 -14.27
N LEU A 238 -5.22 -1.36 -14.30
CA LEU A 238 -4.26 -1.29 -15.38
C LEU A 238 -4.84 -1.76 -16.73
N VAL A 239 -5.61 -2.84 -16.74
CA VAL A 239 -6.20 -3.38 -17.98
C VAL A 239 -7.45 -2.64 -18.43
N LEU A 240 -8.20 -2.03 -17.49
CA LEU A 240 -9.36 -1.19 -17.77
C LEU A 240 -8.97 0.25 -18.17
N ASN A 241 -7.76 0.68 -17.86
CA ASN A 241 -7.21 2.01 -18.19
C ASN A 241 -7.47 2.42 -19.66
N ARG A 242 -7.27 1.49 -20.60
CA ARG A 242 -7.50 1.75 -22.03
C ARG A 242 -8.98 1.89 -22.42
N LEU A 243 -9.89 1.47 -21.55
CA LEU A 243 -11.33 1.51 -21.80
C LEU A 243 -12.02 2.68 -21.13
N ILE A 244 -11.38 3.26 -20.13
CA ILE A 244 -11.90 4.37 -19.32
C ILE A 244 -10.98 5.58 -19.54
N PRO A 245 -11.34 6.51 -20.42
CA PRO A 245 -10.52 7.71 -20.64
C PRO A 245 -10.40 8.54 -19.36
N HIS A 246 -9.22 9.10 -19.10
CA HIS A 246 -8.94 9.91 -17.90
C HIS A 246 -9.89 11.12 -17.78
N VAL A 247 -10.29 11.71 -18.91
CA VAL A 247 -11.27 12.81 -18.95
C VAL A 247 -12.61 12.23 -19.38
N SER A 248 -13.27 11.48 -18.50
CA SER A 248 -14.59 10.91 -18.78
C SER A 248 -15.51 11.03 -17.56
N PRO A 249 -16.83 11.12 -17.76
CA PRO A 249 -17.79 11.13 -16.65
C PRO A 249 -17.67 9.90 -15.75
N LEU A 250 -17.30 8.75 -16.30
CA LEU A 250 -17.10 7.51 -15.54
C LEU A 250 -15.87 7.63 -14.64
N MET A 251 -14.74 8.13 -15.15
CA MET A 251 -13.52 8.36 -14.37
C MET A 251 -13.78 9.28 -13.19
N ASN A 252 -14.42 10.43 -13.45
CA ASN A 252 -14.76 11.40 -12.40
C ASN A 252 -15.63 10.77 -11.28
N ARG A 253 -16.53 9.86 -11.62
CA ARG A 253 -17.36 9.16 -10.62
C ARG A 253 -16.55 8.15 -9.82
N LEU A 254 -15.67 7.39 -10.48
CA LEU A 254 -14.78 6.46 -9.81
C LEU A 254 -13.88 7.19 -8.82
N GLU A 255 -13.26 8.29 -9.23
CA GLU A 255 -12.42 9.11 -8.35
C GLU A 255 -13.24 9.73 -7.20
N PHE A 256 -14.41 10.28 -7.49
CA PHE A 256 -15.27 10.91 -6.49
C PHE A 256 -15.67 9.93 -5.40
N VAL A 257 -16.21 8.77 -5.76
CA VAL A 257 -16.67 7.77 -4.77
C VAL A 257 -15.49 7.21 -3.97
N GLY A 258 -14.37 6.94 -4.64
CA GLY A 258 -13.15 6.49 -3.97
C GLY A 258 -12.66 7.48 -2.93
N ASN A 259 -12.46 8.73 -3.34
CA ASN A 259 -11.89 9.79 -2.50
C ASN A 259 -12.86 10.30 -1.43
N ALA A 260 -14.18 10.28 -1.70
CA ALA A 260 -15.19 10.77 -0.75
C ALA A 260 -15.57 9.76 0.32
N LEU A 261 -15.46 8.45 0.06
CA LEU A 261 -16.00 7.44 0.94
C LEU A 261 -15.01 6.31 1.26
N PHE A 262 -14.61 5.50 0.28
CA PHE A 262 -13.91 4.26 0.54
C PHE A 262 -12.47 4.45 1.03
N ILE A 263 -11.73 5.36 0.42
CA ILE A 263 -10.34 5.66 0.81
C ILE A 263 -10.28 6.24 2.22
N PRO A 264 -11.12 7.22 2.62
CA PRO A 264 -11.20 7.66 4.00
C PRO A 264 -11.52 6.56 5.02
N TYR A 265 -12.43 5.65 4.70
CA TYR A 265 -12.72 4.50 5.55
C TYR A 265 -11.46 3.66 5.81
N PHE A 266 -10.69 3.37 4.77
CA PHE A 266 -9.42 2.67 4.90
C PHE A 266 -8.43 3.42 5.79
N LEU A 267 -8.25 4.73 5.57
CA LEU A 267 -7.31 5.54 6.34
C LEU A 267 -7.69 5.65 7.83
N ILE A 268 -8.96 5.84 8.12
CA ILE A 268 -9.49 5.84 9.50
C ILE A 268 -9.27 4.46 10.12
N GLY A 269 -9.58 3.37 9.37
CA GLY A 269 -9.39 2.00 9.83
C GLY A 269 -7.94 1.65 10.14
N VAL A 270 -6.99 2.16 9.36
CA VAL A 270 -5.54 2.06 9.67
C VAL A 270 -5.25 2.75 11.00
N GLY A 271 -5.80 3.95 11.23
CA GLY A 271 -5.63 4.68 12.48
C GLY A 271 -6.20 3.93 13.69
N MET A 272 -7.36 3.30 13.57
CA MET A 272 -8.04 2.61 14.68
C MET A 272 -7.25 1.44 15.26
N ILE A 273 -6.34 0.84 14.49
CA ILE A 273 -5.50 -0.28 14.95
C ILE A 273 -4.34 0.21 15.82
N ILE A 274 -3.97 1.49 15.71
CA ILE A 274 -2.76 2.04 16.29
C ILE A 274 -2.93 2.22 17.80
N ASP A 275 -2.15 1.46 18.60
CA ASP A 275 -2.02 1.69 20.04
C ASP A 275 -0.88 2.66 20.35
N VAL A 276 -1.24 3.93 20.50
CA VAL A 276 -0.26 4.97 20.88
C VAL A 276 0.23 4.80 22.32
N ARG A 277 -0.52 4.13 23.21
CA ARG A 277 -0.13 3.94 24.60
C ARG A 277 1.07 3.02 24.74
N SER A 278 1.22 2.06 23.82
CA SER A 278 2.37 1.16 23.77
C SER A 278 3.71 1.90 23.60
N LEU A 279 3.70 3.12 23.03
CA LEU A 279 4.88 4.00 22.93
C LEU A 279 5.36 4.51 24.29
N PHE A 280 4.45 4.65 25.25
CA PHE A 280 4.75 5.24 26.56
C PHE A 280 5.05 4.19 27.63
N THR A 281 4.84 2.91 27.36
CA THR A 281 5.13 1.83 28.30
C THR A 281 6.62 1.51 28.45
N GLY A 282 7.46 1.99 27.50
CA GLY A 282 8.92 1.82 27.55
C GLY A 282 9.40 0.37 27.36
N GLY A 283 10.70 0.14 27.54
CA GLY A 283 11.28 -1.20 27.52
C GLY A 283 11.61 -1.74 26.12
N GLU A 284 11.60 -3.08 25.96
CA GLU A 284 11.98 -3.76 24.71
C GLU A 284 11.01 -3.44 23.56
N ALA A 285 9.71 -3.28 23.82
CA ALA A 285 8.73 -2.90 22.81
C ALA A 285 9.08 -1.56 22.12
N LEU A 286 9.50 -0.55 22.92
CA LEU A 286 9.92 0.74 22.36
C LEU A 286 11.20 0.62 21.54
N LYS A 287 12.17 -0.17 22.01
CA LYS A 287 13.43 -0.45 21.26
C LYS A 287 13.10 -1.10 19.91
N VAL A 288 12.24 -2.13 19.92
CA VAL A 288 11.79 -2.83 18.71
C VAL A 288 11.11 -1.84 17.75
N ALA A 289 10.18 -1.02 18.25
CA ALA A 289 9.48 -0.03 17.45
C ALA A 289 10.42 1.00 16.79
N ILE A 290 11.42 1.51 17.54
CA ILE A 290 12.41 2.45 17.03
C ILE A 290 13.27 1.79 15.95
N VAL A 291 13.83 0.60 16.23
CA VAL A 291 14.67 -0.11 15.26
C VAL A 291 13.90 -0.40 13.99
N MET A 292 12.68 -0.95 14.10
CA MET A 292 11.83 -1.25 12.96
C MET A 292 11.56 0.00 12.11
N THR A 293 11.14 1.10 12.74
CA THR A 293 10.78 2.35 12.06
C THR A 293 11.98 2.97 11.37
N VAL A 294 13.12 3.04 12.05
CA VAL A 294 14.35 3.65 11.51
C VAL A 294 14.88 2.81 10.35
N VAL A 295 14.98 1.49 10.51
CA VAL A 295 15.52 0.61 9.47
C VAL A 295 14.59 0.57 8.25
N ALA A 296 13.28 0.45 8.44
CA ALA A 296 12.32 0.48 7.34
C ALA A 296 12.42 1.81 6.56
N THR A 297 12.36 2.95 7.26
CA THR A 297 12.42 4.28 6.63
C THR A 297 13.76 4.54 5.94
N PHE A 298 14.87 4.22 6.62
CA PHE A 298 16.22 4.42 6.06
C PHE A 298 16.47 3.55 4.83
N SER A 299 16.06 2.29 4.86
CA SER A 299 16.22 1.38 3.73
C SER A 299 15.45 1.82 2.49
N LYS A 300 14.23 2.35 2.66
CA LYS A 300 13.44 2.93 1.58
C LYS A 300 14.06 4.21 1.03
N TRP A 301 14.55 5.07 1.91
CA TRP A 301 15.29 6.27 1.49
C TRP A 301 16.55 5.90 0.69
N LEU A 302 17.30 4.90 1.15
CA LEU A 302 18.51 4.43 0.47
C LEU A 302 18.18 3.85 -0.92
N ALA A 303 17.10 3.06 -1.04
CA ALA A 303 16.64 2.53 -2.31
C ALA A 303 16.28 3.67 -3.30
N ALA A 304 15.55 4.69 -2.84
CA ALA A 304 15.21 5.85 -3.64
C ALA A 304 16.46 6.66 -4.04
N TRP A 305 17.43 6.81 -3.12
CA TRP A 305 18.69 7.51 -3.39
C TRP A 305 19.55 6.77 -4.43
N ILE A 306 19.69 5.46 -4.32
CA ILE A 306 20.43 4.64 -5.31
C ILE A 306 19.73 4.74 -6.68
N THR A 307 18.39 4.65 -6.71
CA THR A 307 17.60 4.81 -7.95
C THR A 307 17.85 6.18 -8.58
N GLN A 308 17.85 7.25 -7.78
CA GLN A 308 18.20 8.60 -8.23
C GLN A 308 19.58 8.63 -8.90
N LYS A 309 20.59 8.03 -8.26
CA LYS A 309 21.97 8.00 -8.79
C LYS A 309 22.10 7.22 -10.08
N ILE A 310 21.50 6.02 -10.14
CA ILE A 310 21.53 5.15 -11.34
C ILE A 310 20.89 5.86 -12.54
N TYR A 311 19.76 6.52 -12.35
CA TYR A 311 18.97 7.10 -13.44
C TYR A 311 19.11 8.61 -13.58
N ARG A 312 20.05 9.23 -12.83
CA ARG A 312 20.32 10.67 -12.83
C ARG A 312 19.05 11.51 -12.69
N MET A 313 18.23 11.15 -11.70
CA MET A 313 16.97 11.82 -11.42
C MET A 313 17.19 13.08 -10.58
N GLN A 314 16.23 14.00 -10.62
CA GLN A 314 16.23 15.19 -9.78
C GLN A 314 15.98 14.82 -8.30
N SER A 315 16.39 15.71 -7.39
CA SER A 315 16.19 15.51 -5.94
C SER A 315 14.70 15.42 -5.56
N ASN A 316 13.85 16.17 -6.26
CA ASN A 316 12.40 16.14 -6.04
C ASN A 316 11.76 14.81 -6.50
N GLU A 317 12.23 14.24 -7.62
CA GLU A 317 11.81 12.90 -8.06
C GLU A 317 12.19 11.82 -7.03
N ARG A 318 13.40 11.87 -6.44
CA ARG A 318 13.80 10.98 -5.35
C ARG A 318 12.86 11.11 -4.16
N SER A 319 12.56 12.35 -3.74
CA SER A 319 11.64 12.59 -2.62
C SER A 319 10.26 12.04 -2.90
N MET A 320 9.78 12.13 -4.14
CA MET A 320 8.52 11.55 -4.58
C MET A 320 8.54 10.01 -4.50
N ILE A 321 9.59 9.38 -5.03
CA ILE A 321 9.77 7.92 -4.97
C ILE A 321 9.81 7.45 -3.51
N PHE A 322 10.61 8.11 -2.67
CA PHE A 322 10.71 7.78 -1.25
C PHE A 322 9.38 7.97 -0.52
N GLY A 323 8.74 9.12 -0.71
CA GLY A 323 7.45 9.41 -0.09
C GLY A 323 6.40 8.35 -0.42
N LEU A 324 6.24 7.99 -1.69
CA LEU A 324 5.27 6.99 -2.12
C LEU A 324 5.62 5.55 -1.67
N SER A 325 6.90 5.22 -1.51
CA SER A 325 7.34 3.86 -1.18
C SER A 325 7.63 3.61 0.30
N ASN A 326 7.49 4.63 1.17
CA ASN A 326 7.83 4.49 2.59
C ASN A 326 6.70 3.97 3.46
N ALA A 327 5.43 4.19 3.08
CA ALA A 327 4.29 3.84 3.93
C ALA A 327 4.12 2.32 4.06
N GLN A 328 4.08 1.86 5.30
CA GLN A 328 3.72 0.49 5.66
C GLN A 328 2.24 0.47 6.09
N ALA A 329 1.49 -0.58 5.71
CA ALA A 329 0.08 -0.68 6.09
C ALA A 329 -0.45 -2.12 6.07
N ALA A 330 -1.50 -2.39 5.27
CA ALA A 330 -2.28 -3.61 5.33
C ALA A 330 -1.45 -4.89 5.12
N ALA A 331 -0.56 -4.92 4.12
CA ALA A 331 0.28 -6.11 3.89
C ALA A 331 1.23 -6.37 5.06
N THR A 332 1.78 -5.32 5.66
CA THR A 332 2.63 -5.40 6.84
C THR A 332 1.85 -5.89 8.06
N LEU A 333 0.62 -5.37 8.25
CA LEU A 333 -0.26 -5.81 9.33
C LEU A 333 -0.66 -7.28 9.15
N ALA A 334 -1.04 -7.69 7.94
CA ALA A 334 -1.34 -9.10 7.64
C ALA A 334 -0.14 -10.01 7.95
N ALA A 335 1.06 -9.60 7.56
CA ALA A 335 2.27 -10.38 7.81
C ALA A 335 2.57 -10.51 9.32
N VAL A 336 2.41 -9.44 10.10
CA VAL A 336 2.66 -9.53 11.55
C VAL A 336 1.60 -10.37 12.25
N LEU A 337 0.33 -10.27 11.87
CA LEU A 337 -0.75 -11.08 12.45
C LEU A 337 -0.54 -12.58 12.16
N ILE A 338 -0.23 -12.93 10.91
CA ILE A 338 0.08 -14.32 10.54
C ILE A 338 1.31 -14.82 11.29
N GLY A 339 2.38 -14.02 11.35
CA GLY A 339 3.60 -14.38 12.09
C GLY A 339 3.38 -14.52 13.60
N HIS A 340 2.45 -13.76 14.16
CA HIS A 340 2.07 -13.81 15.57
C HIS A 340 1.24 -15.07 15.91
N GLU A 341 0.45 -15.58 14.97
CA GLU A 341 -0.30 -16.85 15.13
C GLU A 341 0.60 -18.09 15.04
N ILE A 342 1.77 -17.99 14.41
CA ILE A 342 2.70 -19.11 14.26
C ILE A 342 3.43 -19.36 15.58
N ILE A 343 3.29 -20.59 16.09
CA ILE A 343 4.02 -21.10 17.27
C ILE A 343 5.18 -21.98 16.76
N MET A 344 6.40 -21.67 17.17
CA MET A 344 7.60 -22.42 16.85
C MET A 344 7.70 -23.68 17.72
N GLU A 345 8.59 -24.61 17.36
CA GLU A 345 8.83 -25.87 18.11
C GLU A 345 9.25 -25.65 19.59
N ASN A 346 9.86 -24.49 19.87
CA ASN A 346 10.24 -24.10 21.25
C ASN A 346 9.05 -23.55 22.08
N GLY A 347 7.84 -23.50 21.53
CA GLY A 347 6.65 -22.98 22.18
C GLY A 347 6.51 -21.45 22.13
N GLU A 348 7.47 -20.73 21.55
CA GLU A 348 7.41 -19.27 21.38
C GLU A 348 6.70 -18.89 20.07
N ARG A 349 6.11 -17.71 20.03
CA ARG A 349 5.56 -17.15 18.80
C ARG A 349 6.67 -16.73 17.85
N LEU A 350 6.50 -16.91 16.55
CA LEU A 350 7.47 -16.47 15.54
C LEU A 350 7.66 -14.96 15.59
N LEU A 351 6.57 -14.20 15.74
CA LEU A 351 6.58 -12.77 16.03
C LEU A 351 5.90 -12.55 17.40
N ASN A 352 6.63 -12.02 18.35
CA ASN A 352 6.15 -11.74 19.70
C ASN A 352 5.30 -10.46 19.79
N ASP A 353 4.75 -10.18 20.96
CA ASP A 353 3.90 -9.00 21.23
C ASP A 353 4.68 -7.68 21.02
N ASP A 354 5.99 -7.65 21.30
CA ASP A 354 6.83 -6.46 21.08
C ASP A 354 6.94 -6.12 19.59
N VAL A 355 7.04 -7.13 18.73
CA VAL A 355 7.02 -6.94 17.28
C VAL A 355 5.66 -6.48 16.78
N LEU A 356 4.58 -7.06 17.32
CA LEU A 356 3.22 -6.64 16.98
C LEU A 356 3.02 -5.16 17.29
N ASN A 357 3.33 -4.73 18.52
CA ASN A 357 3.24 -3.34 18.95
C ASN A 357 4.20 -2.43 18.16
N GLY A 358 5.45 -2.87 17.95
CA GLY A 358 6.43 -2.15 17.15
C GLY A 358 6.00 -1.94 15.70
N THR A 359 5.31 -2.94 15.12
CA THR A 359 4.74 -2.83 13.76
C THR A 359 3.68 -1.75 13.69
N VAL A 360 2.79 -1.67 14.65
CA VAL A 360 1.73 -0.65 14.69
C VAL A 360 2.34 0.75 14.73
N VAL A 361 3.36 0.94 15.58
CA VAL A 361 4.11 2.20 15.67
C VAL A 361 4.82 2.53 14.36
N MET A 362 5.49 1.55 13.75
CA MET A 362 6.16 1.71 12.47
C MET A 362 5.17 2.13 11.37
N ILE A 363 3.97 1.53 11.33
CA ILE A 363 2.90 1.91 10.40
C ILE A 363 2.57 3.39 10.56
N LEU A 364 2.31 3.86 11.78
CA LEU A 364 2.00 5.27 12.03
C LEU A 364 3.07 6.20 11.51
N PHE A 365 4.32 6.01 11.95
CA PHE A 365 5.41 6.91 11.59
C PHE A 365 5.72 6.87 10.09
N THR A 366 5.73 5.70 9.47
CA THR A 366 6.00 5.58 8.03
C THR A 366 4.90 6.20 7.19
N CYS A 367 3.62 6.10 7.58
CA CYS A 367 2.50 6.76 6.92
C CYS A 367 2.58 8.28 7.05
N VAL A 368 2.93 8.80 8.23
CA VAL A 368 3.11 10.25 8.46
C VAL A 368 4.27 10.79 7.62
N ILE A 369 5.43 10.14 7.67
CA ILE A 369 6.61 10.54 6.87
C ILE A 369 6.29 10.48 5.38
N SER A 370 5.67 9.41 4.91
CA SER A 370 5.24 9.22 3.53
C SER A 370 4.37 10.37 3.05
N SER A 371 3.31 10.68 3.80
CA SER A 371 2.36 11.74 3.45
C SER A 371 3.01 13.12 3.42
N LEU A 372 3.83 13.45 4.44
CA LEU A 372 4.53 14.74 4.51
C LEU A 372 5.52 14.93 3.37
N VAL A 373 6.33 13.90 3.08
CA VAL A 373 7.34 13.98 2.02
C VAL A 373 6.67 14.05 0.65
N THR A 374 5.63 13.25 0.42
CA THR A 374 4.87 13.25 -0.84
C THR A 374 4.19 14.59 -1.05
N GLU A 375 3.53 15.15 -0.04
CA GLU A 375 2.87 16.46 -0.13
C GLU A 375 3.85 17.57 -0.46
N ARG A 376 5.02 17.61 0.22
CA ARG A 376 6.08 18.60 -0.08
C ARG A 376 6.62 18.46 -1.49
N SER A 377 6.83 17.23 -1.93
CA SER A 377 7.32 16.96 -3.29
C SER A 377 6.29 17.34 -4.35
N ALA A 378 5.01 17.00 -4.12
CA ALA A 378 3.92 17.33 -5.03
C ALA A 378 3.72 18.84 -5.18
N ARG A 379 3.77 19.59 -4.09
CA ARG A 379 3.71 21.07 -4.13
C ARG A 379 4.84 21.69 -4.95
N ARG A 380 6.05 21.16 -4.86
CA ARG A 380 7.21 21.65 -5.66
C ARG A 380 6.99 21.39 -7.14
N PHE A 381 6.53 20.20 -7.53
CA PHE A 381 6.22 19.90 -8.93
C PHE A 381 5.12 20.81 -9.47
N ALA A 382 4.05 21.03 -8.70
CA ALA A 382 2.95 21.91 -9.11
C ALA A 382 3.39 23.39 -9.28
N LEU A 383 4.35 23.87 -8.48
CA LEU A 383 4.91 25.20 -8.63
C LEU A 383 5.81 25.30 -9.88
N ASP A 384 6.64 24.28 -10.13
CA ASP A 384 7.51 24.24 -11.31
C ASP A 384 6.71 24.21 -12.62
N GLU A 385 5.57 23.47 -12.66
CA GLU A 385 4.67 23.44 -13.83
C GLU A 385 3.97 24.80 -14.06
N ASN A 386 3.53 25.47 -13.01
CA ASN A 386 2.89 26.79 -13.13
C ASN A 386 3.87 27.85 -13.67
N VAL A 387 5.14 27.83 -13.25
CA VAL A 387 6.17 28.74 -13.76
C VAL A 387 6.44 28.49 -15.25
N GLN A 388 6.43 27.21 -15.70
CA GLN A 388 6.63 26.87 -17.12
C GLN A 388 5.42 27.19 -18.01
N ALA A 389 4.23 27.32 -17.44
CA ALA A 389 3.01 27.69 -18.17
C ALA A 389 2.85 29.21 -18.31
N GLU A 390 3.58 30.02 -17.51
CA GLU A 390 3.59 31.49 -17.56
C GLU A 390 4.72 32.04 -18.43
N GLU A 391 5.73 31.22 -18.77
CA GLU A 391 6.79 31.54 -19.75
C GLU A 391 6.40 31.08 -21.17
#